data_98228c8fb39fef97cd4d2f1fc86b478c
#
_entry.id   98228c8fb39fef97cd4d2f1fc86b478c
#
_cell.length_a   1.000
_cell.length_b   1.000
_cell.length_c   1.000
_cell.angle_alpha   90.00
_cell.angle_beta   90.00
_cell.angle_gamma   90.00
#
_symmetry.space_group_name_H-M   'P 1'
#
loop_
_entity.id
_entity.type
_entity.pdbx_description
1 polymer ?
#
loop_
_entity_poly.entity_id
_entity_poly.type
_entity_poly.pdbx_seq_one_letter_code
_entity_poly.pdbx_strand_id
1 'polypeptide(L)'
;MGPSFETICAYKDHAAMMHYQSTEESDVDVKAEGMLLIDSGGQYYGGTTDVTRTFILGPISEEERKYFTLVLKSMLTLANAKFLFGCRGSNLDILAREPLWEDGVDYRCGTGHGVGYFLGVHEGPNAFRWRSNPENLDAVLQPGMVITDEPGVYVPGKYGIRTENMLICKKWQQNEYGAFLHFEPLTLVPIDLDGVDLSLFNEKKTIVN
;
A
#
# COMPACT_ATOMS: atom_id res chain seq x y z
N MET A 1 -6.19 -14.17 20.66
CA MET A 1 -5.71 -12.96 19.99
C MET A 1 -4.21 -13.06 19.85
N GLY A 2 -3.65 -12.65 18.75
CA GLY A 2 -2.23 -12.76 18.41
C GLY A 2 -1.93 -11.93 17.15
N PRO A 3 -0.73 -12.02 16.57
CA PRO A 3 -0.44 -11.40 15.29
C PRO A 3 -1.30 -12.02 14.17
N SER A 4 -1.66 -11.24 13.17
CA SER A 4 -2.36 -11.73 11.97
C SER A 4 -1.42 -12.44 11.00
N PHE A 5 -0.15 -12.07 11.07
CA PHE A 5 0.99 -12.68 10.38
C PHE A 5 2.28 -12.38 11.16
N GLU A 6 3.38 -12.98 10.77
CA GLU A 6 4.68 -12.71 11.36
C GLU A 6 5.16 -11.30 10.94
N THR A 7 5.45 -10.45 11.94
CA THR A 7 5.83 -9.06 11.70
C THR A 7 7.10 -8.96 10.86
N ILE A 8 7.06 -8.16 9.81
CA ILE A 8 8.22 -7.79 9.01
C ILE A 8 8.83 -6.53 9.63
N CYS A 9 10.09 -6.62 10.03
CA CYS A 9 10.87 -5.49 10.53
C CYS A 9 12.17 -5.44 9.73
N ALA A 10 12.23 -4.55 8.74
CA ALA A 10 13.27 -4.56 7.73
C ALA A 10 14.00 -3.21 7.68
N TYR A 11 15.29 -3.23 8.01
CA TYR A 11 16.14 -2.05 8.04
C TYR A 11 16.93 -1.92 6.75
N LYS A 12 16.93 -0.71 6.15
CA LYS A 12 17.68 -0.36 4.92
C LYS A 12 17.44 -1.36 3.77
N ASP A 13 18.49 -2.02 3.30
CA ASP A 13 18.47 -2.94 2.15
C ASP A 13 17.70 -4.23 2.40
N HIS A 14 17.51 -4.64 3.66
CA HIS A 14 16.62 -5.75 4.00
C HIS A 14 15.17 -5.48 3.55
N ALA A 15 14.74 -4.22 3.59
CA ALA A 15 13.41 -3.83 3.14
C ALA A 15 13.21 -3.97 1.62
N ALA A 16 14.27 -4.18 0.84
CA ALA A 16 14.15 -4.52 -0.58
C ALA A 16 13.52 -5.91 -0.82
N MET A 17 13.48 -6.76 0.20
CA MET A 17 12.75 -8.03 0.21
C MET A 17 11.38 -7.81 0.82
N MET A 18 10.31 -7.93 0.01
CA MET A 18 8.93 -7.61 0.42
C MET A 18 8.46 -8.40 1.65
N HIS A 19 8.91 -9.64 1.79
CA HIS A 19 8.59 -10.53 2.90
C HIS A 19 9.88 -10.90 3.67
N TYR A 20 10.66 -9.87 4.03
CA TYR A 20 11.88 -10.07 4.81
C TYR A 20 11.57 -10.71 6.15
N GLN A 21 12.39 -11.69 6.51
CA GLN A 21 12.43 -12.24 7.86
C GLN A 21 13.86 -12.29 8.33
N SER A 22 14.12 -11.76 9.53
CA SER A 22 15.46 -11.79 10.08
C SER A 22 15.83 -13.19 10.54
N THR A 23 17.10 -13.53 10.39
CA THR A 23 17.74 -14.74 10.90
C THR A 23 18.93 -14.34 11.77
N GLU A 24 19.48 -15.24 12.55
CA GLU A 24 20.69 -14.96 13.34
C GLU A 24 21.86 -14.44 12.49
N GLU A 25 21.90 -14.81 11.18
CA GLU A 25 22.95 -14.41 10.25
C GLU A 25 22.66 -13.05 9.59
N SER A 26 21.39 -12.70 9.40
CA SER A 26 20.98 -11.47 8.72
C SER A 26 20.55 -10.36 9.70
N ASP A 27 20.48 -10.65 11.00
CA ASP A 27 20.12 -9.67 12.02
C ASP A 27 21.15 -8.54 12.11
N VAL A 28 20.69 -7.31 12.21
CA VAL A 28 21.55 -6.12 12.27
C VAL A 28 21.01 -5.10 13.27
N ASP A 29 21.94 -4.38 13.89
CA ASP A 29 21.59 -3.26 14.76
C ASP A 29 20.95 -2.11 13.98
N VAL A 30 19.79 -1.67 14.40
CA VAL A 30 19.12 -0.47 13.87
C VAL A 30 19.84 0.77 14.40
N LYS A 31 20.24 1.67 13.49
CA LYS A 31 20.97 2.91 13.79
C LYS A 31 20.12 4.14 13.45
N ALA A 32 20.53 5.30 13.96
CA ALA A 32 19.88 6.59 13.66
C ALA A 32 20.26 7.11 12.26
N GLU A 33 20.01 6.31 11.23
CA GLU A 33 20.26 6.62 9.83
C GLU A 33 19.37 5.78 8.90
N GLY A 34 19.02 6.30 7.73
CA GLY A 34 18.22 5.57 6.74
C GLY A 34 16.78 5.35 7.18
N MET A 35 16.20 4.24 6.71
CA MET A 35 14.78 3.92 6.89
C MET A 35 14.58 2.54 7.52
N LEU A 36 13.48 2.42 8.29
CA LEU A 36 12.99 1.16 8.86
C LEU A 36 11.57 0.91 8.35
N LEU A 37 11.36 -0.18 7.65
CA LEU A 37 10.04 -0.66 7.25
C LEU A 37 9.52 -1.63 8.31
N ILE A 38 8.33 -1.34 8.83
CA ILE A 38 7.61 -2.23 9.75
C ILE A 38 6.24 -2.54 9.13
N ASP A 39 5.98 -3.83 8.94
CA ASP A 39 4.72 -4.36 8.46
C ASP A 39 4.18 -5.33 9.50
N SER A 40 3.02 -5.04 10.05
CA SER A 40 2.47 -5.77 11.19
C SER A 40 0.95 -5.73 11.21
N GLY A 41 0.39 -6.72 11.87
CA GLY A 41 -1.04 -6.78 12.06
C GLY A 41 -1.44 -7.68 13.23
N GLY A 42 -2.71 -7.61 13.60
CA GLY A 42 -3.24 -8.38 14.72
C GLY A 42 -4.60 -8.97 14.46
N GLN A 43 -4.87 -10.07 15.15
CA GLN A 43 -6.15 -10.73 15.21
C GLN A 43 -6.93 -10.24 16.43
N TYR A 44 -8.10 -9.65 16.20
CA TYR A 44 -8.99 -9.14 17.22
C TYR A 44 -10.39 -9.71 17.04
N TYR A 45 -11.21 -9.73 18.09
CA TYR A 45 -12.63 -10.14 17.95
C TYR A 45 -13.41 -9.23 16.99
N GLY A 46 -12.98 -7.98 16.80
CA GLY A 46 -13.58 -7.03 15.87
C GLY A 46 -13.08 -7.11 14.44
N GLY A 47 -12.04 -7.88 14.17
CA GLY A 47 -11.46 -8.03 12.82
C GLY A 47 -9.97 -8.35 12.82
N THR A 48 -9.45 -8.53 11.62
CA THR A 48 -8.03 -8.73 11.34
C THR A 48 -7.42 -7.41 10.86
N THR A 49 -6.22 -7.05 11.30
CA THR A 49 -5.54 -5.83 10.86
C THR A 49 -4.25 -6.13 10.10
N ASP A 50 -3.91 -5.18 9.23
CA ASP A 50 -2.72 -5.16 8.39
C ASP A 50 -2.28 -3.72 8.17
N VAL A 51 -1.00 -3.40 8.42
CA VAL A 51 -0.48 -2.04 8.26
C VAL A 51 1.02 -2.03 8.07
N THR A 52 1.48 -1.33 7.04
CA THR A 52 2.90 -1.04 6.85
C THR A 52 3.18 0.45 7.01
N ARG A 53 4.28 0.76 7.69
CA ARG A 53 4.90 2.08 7.72
C ARG A 53 6.39 1.97 7.48
N THR A 54 6.92 2.93 6.73
CA THR A 54 8.36 3.16 6.61
C THR A 54 8.71 4.39 7.42
N PHE A 55 9.62 4.24 8.39
CA PHE A 55 10.04 5.29 9.31
C PHE A 55 11.41 5.83 8.92
N ILE A 56 11.59 7.14 9.03
CA ILE A 56 12.86 7.82 8.81
C ILE A 56 13.63 7.86 10.14
N LEU A 57 14.73 7.15 10.21
CA LEU A 57 15.54 7.06 11.43
C LEU A 57 16.70 8.08 11.47
N GLY A 58 16.92 8.80 10.37
CA GLY A 58 18.00 9.78 10.27
C GLY A 58 18.19 10.24 8.82
N PRO A 59 19.40 10.65 8.42
CA PRO A 59 19.63 11.14 7.07
C PRO A 59 19.28 10.11 6.00
N ILE A 60 18.53 10.53 4.99
CA ILE A 60 18.19 9.79 3.76
C ILE A 60 18.62 10.55 2.53
N SER A 61 18.87 9.86 1.43
CA SER A 61 19.18 10.46 0.14
C SER A 61 17.97 11.15 -0.50
N GLU A 62 18.22 12.01 -1.50
CA GLU A 62 17.15 12.62 -2.30
C GLU A 62 16.33 11.55 -3.07
N GLU A 63 16.98 10.47 -3.53
CA GLU A 63 16.32 9.33 -4.19
C GLU A 63 15.35 8.64 -3.23
N GLU A 64 15.77 8.35 -2.00
CA GLU A 64 14.90 7.72 -0.98
C GLU A 64 13.72 8.62 -0.62
N ARG A 65 13.95 9.92 -0.42
CA ARG A 65 12.89 10.91 -0.14
C ARG A 65 11.89 11.01 -1.28
N LYS A 66 12.38 11.04 -2.51
CA LYS A 66 11.54 11.04 -3.71
C LYS A 66 10.63 9.81 -3.73
N TYR A 67 11.18 8.61 -3.61
CA TYR A 67 10.40 7.39 -3.68
C TYR A 67 9.50 7.18 -2.47
N PHE A 68 9.90 7.61 -1.28
CA PHE A 68 9.01 7.67 -0.12
C PHE A 68 7.75 8.49 -0.45
N THR A 69 7.94 9.65 -1.04
CA THR A 69 6.84 10.54 -1.42
C THR A 69 5.97 9.97 -2.54
N LEU A 70 6.58 9.35 -3.56
CA LEU A 70 5.83 8.73 -4.66
C LEU A 70 5.01 7.52 -4.18
N VAL A 71 5.54 6.69 -3.27
CA VAL A 71 4.80 5.59 -2.66
C VAL A 71 3.61 6.12 -1.85
N LEU A 72 3.80 7.16 -1.05
CA LEU A 72 2.70 7.80 -0.34
C LEU A 72 1.66 8.38 -1.31
N LYS A 73 2.09 9.05 -2.38
CA LYS A 73 1.20 9.58 -3.42
C LYS A 73 0.41 8.46 -4.11
N SER A 74 1.05 7.32 -4.39
CA SER A 74 0.43 6.11 -4.94
C SER A 74 -0.72 5.62 -4.06
N MET A 75 -0.46 5.40 -2.77
CA MET A 75 -1.45 4.98 -1.79
C MET A 75 -2.60 5.98 -1.68
N LEU A 76 -2.32 7.27 -1.54
CA LEU A 76 -3.34 8.31 -1.43
C LEU A 76 -4.20 8.44 -2.70
N THR A 77 -3.62 8.23 -3.89
CA THR A 77 -4.36 8.31 -5.16
C THR A 77 -5.39 7.19 -5.25
N LEU A 78 -5.03 5.97 -4.90
CA LEU A 78 -5.95 4.83 -4.88
C LEU A 78 -6.99 4.97 -3.76
N ALA A 79 -6.57 5.33 -2.55
CA ALA A 79 -7.47 5.51 -1.40
C ALA A 79 -8.57 6.57 -1.67
N ASN A 80 -8.28 7.61 -2.46
CA ASN A 80 -9.24 8.67 -2.84
C ASN A 80 -10.10 8.33 -4.07
N ALA A 81 -9.98 7.14 -4.64
CA ALA A 81 -10.72 6.75 -5.83
C ALA A 81 -12.24 6.79 -5.60
N LYS A 82 -12.94 7.31 -6.61
CA LYS A 82 -14.39 7.22 -6.76
C LYS A 82 -14.67 6.50 -8.06
N PHE A 83 -15.49 5.47 -8.02
CA PHE A 83 -15.65 4.56 -9.15
C PHE A 83 -17.07 4.05 -9.27
N LEU A 84 -17.45 3.68 -10.50
CA LEU A 84 -18.77 3.13 -10.80
C LEU A 84 -18.85 1.70 -10.25
N PHE A 85 -19.99 1.34 -9.67
CA PHE A 85 -20.27 -0.05 -9.31
C PHE A 85 -20.13 -0.97 -10.53
N GLY A 86 -19.48 -2.11 -10.33
CA GLY A 86 -19.06 -3.01 -11.39
C GLY A 86 -17.54 -3.03 -11.60
N CYS A 87 -16.82 -2.03 -11.11
CA CYS A 87 -15.36 -2.05 -11.09
C CYS A 87 -14.83 -3.19 -10.21
N ARG A 88 -13.69 -3.72 -10.64
CA ARG A 88 -12.87 -4.71 -9.95
C ARG A 88 -11.58 -4.05 -9.48
N GLY A 89 -10.83 -4.72 -8.63
CA GLY A 89 -9.52 -4.22 -8.20
C GLY A 89 -8.57 -4.00 -9.38
N SER A 90 -8.61 -4.86 -10.39
CA SER A 90 -7.82 -4.71 -11.62
C SER A 90 -8.10 -3.42 -12.41
N ASN A 91 -9.30 -2.86 -12.31
CA ASN A 91 -9.64 -1.59 -12.93
C ASN A 91 -9.03 -0.38 -12.21
N LEU A 92 -8.75 -0.52 -10.91
CA LEU A 92 -8.33 0.57 -10.03
C LEU A 92 -6.84 0.53 -9.69
N ASP A 93 -6.19 -0.62 -9.80
CA ASP A 93 -4.78 -0.81 -9.47
C ASP A 93 -3.84 0.20 -10.15
N ILE A 94 -4.18 0.60 -11.38
CA ILE A 94 -3.43 1.61 -12.13
C ILE A 94 -3.30 2.96 -11.39
N LEU A 95 -4.28 3.31 -10.55
CA LEU A 95 -4.26 4.56 -9.80
C LEU A 95 -3.11 4.62 -8.79
N ALA A 96 -2.75 3.47 -8.21
CA ALA A 96 -1.58 3.37 -7.34
C ALA A 96 -0.26 3.28 -8.11
N ARG A 97 -0.27 2.73 -9.35
CA ARG A 97 0.95 2.58 -10.14
C ARG A 97 1.33 3.85 -10.90
N GLU A 98 0.34 4.64 -11.33
CA GLU A 98 0.56 5.80 -12.18
C GLU A 98 1.65 6.74 -11.64
N PRO A 99 1.68 7.14 -10.34
CA PRO A 99 2.72 8.02 -9.82
C PRO A 99 4.14 7.47 -9.93
N LEU A 100 4.30 6.15 -9.85
CA LEU A 100 5.59 5.48 -10.00
C LEU A 100 5.94 5.24 -11.47
N TRP A 101 4.98 4.89 -12.30
CA TRP A 101 5.18 4.69 -13.73
C TRP A 101 5.53 5.98 -14.47
N GLU A 102 5.02 7.14 -14.03
CA GLU A 102 5.44 8.45 -14.53
C GLU A 102 6.96 8.68 -14.33
N ASP A 103 7.57 8.06 -13.31
CA ASP A 103 9.01 8.07 -13.05
C ASP A 103 9.76 6.87 -13.64
N GLY A 104 9.09 5.99 -14.38
CA GLY A 104 9.67 4.79 -14.99
C GLY A 104 9.97 3.65 -13.99
N VAL A 105 9.38 3.69 -12.80
CA VAL A 105 9.57 2.69 -11.74
C VAL A 105 8.28 1.90 -11.53
N ASP A 106 8.40 0.62 -11.21
CA ASP A 106 7.29 -0.28 -10.90
C ASP A 106 7.64 -1.19 -9.71
N TYR A 107 6.60 -1.65 -8.99
CA TYR A 107 6.69 -2.75 -8.04
C TYR A 107 6.06 -4.01 -8.64
N ARG A 108 6.76 -5.15 -8.48
CA ARG A 108 6.43 -6.41 -9.15
C ARG A 108 5.49 -7.31 -8.33
N CYS A 109 4.77 -6.74 -7.39
CA CYS A 109 3.77 -7.41 -6.55
C CYS A 109 2.37 -6.85 -6.79
N GLY A 110 1.36 -7.42 -6.11
CA GLY A 110 0.04 -6.83 -6.02
C GLY A 110 0.07 -5.51 -5.24
N THR A 111 -0.91 -4.67 -5.48
CA THR A 111 -1.09 -3.41 -4.75
C THR A 111 -1.91 -3.61 -3.48
N GLY A 112 -2.63 -4.72 -3.38
CA GLY A 112 -3.43 -5.03 -2.21
C GLY A 112 -4.25 -6.30 -2.36
N HIS A 113 -4.81 -6.73 -1.24
CA HIS A 113 -5.58 -7.97 -1.11
C HIS A 113 -6.76 -7.76 -0.17
N GLY A 114 -7.76 -8.64 -0.27
CA GLY A 114 -8.84 -8.70 0.71
C GLY A 114 -8.32 -9.15 2.08
N VAL A 115 -9.00 -8.72 3.13
CA VAL A 115 -8.67 -9.07 4.52
C VAL A 115 -9.87 -9.76 5.15
N GLY A 116 -9.64 -10.89 5.81
CA GLY A 116 -10.67 -11.67 6.46
C GLY A 116 -11.14 -11.05 7.78
N TYR A 117 -12.36 -11.42 8.20
CA TYR A 117 -12.85 -11.09 9.53
C TYR A 117 -12.48 -12.21 10.50
N PHE A 118 -11.47 -11.97 11.33
CA PHE A 118 -10.90 -12.99 12.22
C PHE A 118 -10.49 -14.28 11.48
N LEU A 119 -10.00 -14.10 10.25
CA LEU A 119 -9.56 -15.13 9.33
C LEU A 119 -8.16 -14.81 8.80
N GLY A 120 -7.81 -15.33 7.63
CA GLY A 120 -6.53 -15.03 6.99
C GLY A 120 -6.36 -13.53 6.71
N VAL A 121 -5.15 -13.01 6.92
CA VAL A 121 -4.82 -11.64 6.51
C VAL A 121 -4.97 -11.48 5.00
N HIS A 122 -4.55 -12.48 4.22
CA HIS A 122 -4.80 -12.57 2.79
C HIS A 122 -6.08 -13.36 2.54
N GLU A 123 -7.22 -12.68 2.39
CA GLU A 123 -8.52 -13.31 2.18
C GLU A 123 -9.20 -12.76 0.93
N GLY A 124 -9.45 -13.64 -0.04
CA GLY A 124 -10.19 -13.29 -1.24
C GLY A 124 -11.68 -12.99 -0.97
N PRO A 125 -12.45 -12.61 -2.01
CA PRO A 125 -12.12 -12.70 -3.44
C PRO A 125 -11.61 -11.39 -4.08
N ASN A 126 -11.46 -10.30 -3.35
CA ASN A 126 -11.04 -9.00 -3.86
C ASN A 126 -9.53 -8.78 -3.72
N ALA A 127 -8.92 -8.10 -4.68
CA ALA A 127 -7.51 -7.73 -4.66
C ALA A 127 -7.26 -6.55 -5.62
N PHE A 128 -6.25 -5.72 -5.33
CA PHE A 128 -5.71 -4.78 -6.31
C PHE A 128 -4.53 -5.40 -7.03
N ARG A 129 -4.72 -5.71 -8.33
CA ARG A 129 -3.71 -6.30 -9.21
C ARG A 129 -3.95 -5.88 -10.64
N TRP A 130 -2.97 -5.27 -11.29
CA TRP A 130 -3.11 -4.80 -12.68
C TRP A 130 -3.12 -5.94 -13.72
N ARG A 131 -2.51 -7.08 -13.39
CA ARG A 131 -2.58 -8.30 -14.20
C ARG A 131 -3.62 -9.23 -13.61
N SER A 132 -4.68 -9.50 -14.34
CA SER A 132 -5.61 -10.57 -13.96
C SER A 132 -4.90 -11.92 -14.12
N ASN A 133 -4.94 -12.73 -13.06
CA ASN A 133 -4.60 -14.13 -13.15
C ASN A 133 -5.93 -14.90 -13.31
N PRO A 134 -6.09 -15.77 -14.33
CA PRO A 134 -7.30 -16.58 -14.50
C PRO A 134 -7.66 -17.44 -13.27
N GLU A 135 -6.68 -17.79 -12.44
CA GLU A 135 -6.85 -18.53 -11.21
C GLU A 135 -7.23 -17.65 -10.00
N ASN A 136 -7.04 -16.36 -10.08
CA ASN A 136 -7.41 -15.41 -9.04
C ASN A 136 -8.71 -14.71 -9.42
N LEU A 137 -9.75 -15.01 -8.65
CA LEU A 137 -11.06 -14.38 -8.78
C LEU A 137 -10.96 -12.90 -8.44
N ASP A 138 -10.80 -12.07 -9.47
CA ASP A 138 -10.88 -10.61 -9.36
C ASP A 138 -12.35 -10.21 -9.25
N ALA A 139 -12.88 -10.18 -8.04
CA ALA A 139 -14.29 -9.92 -7.78
C ALA A 139 -14.65 -8.46 -8.03
N VAL A 140 -15.91 -8.24 -8.45
CA VAL A 140 -16.50 -6.90 -8.44
C VAL A 140 -16.54 -6.37 -7.02
N LEU A 141 -15.99 -5.18 -6.81
CA LEU A 141 -15.94 -4.53 -5.51
C LEU A 141 -17.35 -4.23 -4.99
N GLN A 142 -17.63 -4.65 -3.77
CA GLN A 142 -18.92 -4.49 -3.10
C GLN A 142 -18.78 -3.61 -1.87
N PRO A 143 -19.80 -2.83 -1.51
CA PRO A 143 -19.83 -2.15 -0.21
C PRO A 143 -19.67 -3.14 0.94
N GLY A 144 -18.79 -2.81 1.88
CA GLY A 144 -18.42 -3.64 3.02
C GLY A 144 -17.18 -4.50 2.82
N MET A 145 -16.67 -4.66 1.60
CA MET A 145 -15.39 -5.32 1.37
C MET A 145 -14.25 -4.52 1.96
N VAL A 146 -13.36 -5.20 2.67
CA VAL A 146 -12.11 -4.65 3.20
C VAL A 146 -10.96 -5.12 2.30
N ILE A 147 -10.05 -4.20 2.01
CA ILE A 147 -8.93 -4.44 1.09
C ILE A 147 -7.73 -3.61 1.53
N THR A 148 -6.51 -4.15 1.41
CA THR A 148 -5.28 -3.37 1.62
C THR A 148 -4.95 -2.51 0.41
N ASP A 149 -4.23 -1.43 0.65
CA ASP A 149 -3.67 -0.50 -0.33
C ASP A 149 -2.22 -0.25 0.07
N GLU A 150 -1.30 -1.01 -0.54
CA GLU A 150 0.08 -1.22 -0.08
C GLU A 150 1.13 -1.08 -1.22
N PRO A 151 1.11 0.00 -2.00
CA PRO A 151 2.13 0.23 -3.00
C PRO A 151 3.51 0.35 -2.35
N GLY A 152 4.55 0.03 -3.12
CA GLY A 152 5.92 0.09 -2.62
C GLY A 152 6.96 0.30 -3.71
N VAL A 153 8.20 0.54 -3.30
CA VAL A 153 9.40 0.54 -4.16
C VAL A 153 10.44 -0.32 -3.47
N TYR A 154 11.05 -1.23 -4.22
CA TYR A 154 12.01 -2.19 -3.70
C TYR A 154 13.26 -2.18 -4.58
N VAL A 155 14.36 -1.61 -4.06
CA VAL A 155 15.63 -1.46 -4.80
C VAL A 155 16.66 -2.41 -4.20
N PRO A 156 16.96 -3.53 -4.87
CA PRO A 156 17.85 -4.55 -4.34
C PRO A 156 19.21 -3.98 -3.91
N GLY A 157 19.65 -4.36 -2.69
CA GLY A 157 20.91 -3.91 -2.10
C GLY A 157 20.94 -2.44 -1.67
N LYS A 158 19.80 -1.76 -1.67
CA LYS A 158 19.69 -0.36 -1.24
C LYS A 158 18.62 -0.14 -0.18
N TYR A 159 17.34 -0.25 -0.55
CA TYR A 159 16.21 0.03 0.35
C TYR A 159 14.89 -0.56 -0.18
N GLY A 160 13.92 -0.63 0.71
CA GLY A 160 12.51 -0.84 0.38
C GLY A 160 11.64 0.17 1.10
N ILE A 161 10.56 0.56 0.45
CA ILE A 161 9.57 1.50 0.97
C ILE A 161 8.20 0.92 0.68
N ARG A 162 7.35 0.78 1.70
CA ARG A 162 5.93 0.44 1.58
C ARG A 162 5.15 1.33 2.53
N THR A 163 4.04 1.85 2.05
CA THR A 163 3.06 2.56 2.88
C THR A 163 1.71 1.93 2.63
N GLU A 164 1.08 1.46 3.69
CA GLU A 164 -0.13 0.65 3.60
C GLU A 164 -1.22 1.13 4.52
N ASN A 165 -2.43 1.17 4.01
CA ASN A 165 -3.66 1.28 4.77
C ASN A 165 -4.65 0.17 4.41
N MET A 166 -5.45 -0.24 5.37
CA MET A 166 -6.69 -0.98 5.09
C MET A 166 -7.78 0.01 4.70
N LEU A 167 -8.51 -0.32 3.65
CA LEU A 167 -9.63 0.45 3.12
C LEU A 167 -10.92 -0.36 3.23
N ILE A 168 -12.04 0.30 3.51
CA ILE A 168 -13.37 -0.26 3.37
C ILE A 168 -14.09 0.36 2.18
N CYS A 169 -14.63 -0.48 1.30
CA CYS A 169 -15.46 -0.03 0.18
C CYS A 169 -16.85 0.40 0.69
N LYS A 170 -17.30 1.59 0.29
CA LYS A 170 -18.61 2.13 0.68
C LYS A 170 -19.37 2.73 -0.51
N LYS A 171 -20.67 2.88 -0.33
CA LYS A 171 -21.51 3.64 -1.28
C LYS A 171 -21.19 5.13 -1.14
N TRP A 172 -21.01 5.80 -2.29
CA TRP A 172 -20.78 7.25 -2.32
C TRP A 172 -22.03 8.00 -2.78
N GLN A 173 -22.48 7.78 -4.03
CA GLN A 173 -23.67 8.43 -4.57
C GLN A 173 -24.38 7.55 -5.59
N GLN A 174 -25.64 7.92 -5.90
CA GLN A 174 -26.44 7.32 -6.97
C GLN A 174 -26.95 8.42 -7.88
N ASN A 175 -26.82 8.25 -9.18
CA ASN A 175 -27.37 9.16 -10.19
C ASN A 175 -27.78 8.40 -11.46
N GLU A 176 -28.07 9.14 -12.55
CA GLU A 176 -28.49 8.57 -13.85
C GLU A 176 -27.45 7.65 -14.49
N TYR A 177 -26.16 7.78 -14.14
CA TYR A 177 -25.06 6.92 -14.63
C TYR A 177 -24.90 5.64 -13.80
N GLY A 178 -25.53 5.55 -12.64
CA GLY A 178 -25.50 4.37 -11.77
C GLY A 178 -25.08 4.65 -10.33
N ALA A 179 -24.75 3.58 -9.61
CA ALA A 179 -24.24 3.63 -8.24
C ALA A 179 -22.73 3.86 -8.27
N PHE A 180 -22.25 4.85 -7.51
CA PHE A 180 -20.83 5.10 -7.32
C PHE A 180 -20.39 4.65 -5.94
N LEU A 181 -19.18 4.14 -5.88
CA LEU A 181 -18.51 3.69 -4.66
C LEU A 181 -17.26 4.54 -4.41
N HIS A 182 -16.75 4.47 -3.20
CA HIS A 182 -15.47 5.03 -2.78
C HIS A 182 -14.85 4.19 -1.69
N PHE A 183 -13.64 4.54 -1.29
CA PHE A 183 -12.97 3.94 -0.14
C PHE A 183 -12.96 4.89 1.04
N GLU A 184 -13.00 4.32 2.25
CA GLU A 184 -12.68 5.01 3.50
C GLU A 184 -11.52 4.26 4.18
N PRO A 185 -10.48 4.96 4.66
CA PRO A 185 -9.40 4.32 5.38
C PRO A 185 -9.87 3.83 6.75
N LEU A 186 -9.48 2.60 7.10
CA LEU A 186 -9.65 2.02 8.43
C LEU A 186 -8.40 2.23 9.30
N THR A 187 -7.24 2.32 8.66
CA THR A 187 -5.95 2.51 9.32
C THR A 187 -5.77 3.99 9.73
N LEU A 188 -5.50 4.22 11.00
CA LEU A 188 -5.30 5.56 11.57
C LEU A 188 -3.85 5.81 12.03
N VAL A 189 -2.92 4.89 11.75
CA VAL A 189 -1.51 5.03 12.08
C VAL A 189 -0.92 6.21 11.30
N PRO A 190 -0.26 7.19 11.97
CA PRO A 190 0.33 8.34 11.28
C PRO A 190 1.38 7.94 10.23
N ILE A 191 1.50 8.81 9.21
CA ILE A 191 2.60 8.74 8.24
C ILE A 191 3.78 9.56 8.80
N ASP A 192 4.99 9.05 8.63
CA ASP A 192 6.19 9.79 8.97
C ASP A 192 6.45 10.89 7.92
N LEU A 193 6.29 12.15 8.34
CA LEU A 193 6.43 13.29 7.42
C LEU A 193 7.88 13.69 7.14
N ASP A 194 8.85 13.17 7.89
CA ASP A 194 10.27 13.47 7.68
C ASP A 194 10.79 12.88 6.35
N GLY A 195 10.09 11.87 5.80
CA GLY A 195 10.37 11.31 4.48
C GLY A 195 9.72 12.04 3.31
N VAL A 196 8.85 13.03 3.56
CA VAL A 196 8.00 13.62 2.53
C VAL A 196 8.64 14.86 1.88
N ASP A 197 8.66 14.90 0.54
CA ASP A 197 8.90 16.09 -0.26
C ASP A 197 7.56 16.66 -0.74
N LEU A 198 7.09 17.73 -0.09
CA LEU A 198 5.82 18.37 -0.42
C LEU A 198 5.77 18.96 -1.83
N SER A 199 6.91 19.26 -2.46
CA SER A 199 6.95 19.81 -3.82
C SER A 199 6.35 18.83 -4.84
N LEU A 200 6.53 17.51 -4.63
CA LEU A 200 6.03 16.46 -5.51
C LEU A 200 4.50 16.27 -5.46
N PHE A 201 3.81 16.85 -4.48
CA PHE A 201 2.34 16.87 -4.43
C PHE A 201 1.72 18.01 -5.24
N ASN A 202 2.47 19.11 -5.47
CA ASN A 202 1.97 20.32 -6.10
C ASN A 202 2.26 20.40 -7.60
N GLU A 203 2.88 19.39 -8.19
CA GLU A 203 3.07 19.33 -9.63
C GLU A 203 1.71 19.19 -10.31
N LYS A 204 1.14 20.34 -10.72
CA LYS A 204 0.00 20.34 -11.65
C LYS A 204 0.49 19.64 -12.92
N LYS A 205 -0.21 18.56 -13.32
CA LYS A 205 -0.04 17.99 -14.65
C LYS A 205 -0.16 19.15 -15.65
N THR A 206 0.95 19.54 -16.28
CA THR A 206 0.92 20.48 -17.38
C THR A 206 0.21 19.74 -18.49
N ILE A 207 -1.05 20.10 -18.74
CA ILE A 207 -1.78 19.59 -19.88
C ILE A 207 -1.06 20.17 -21.09
N VAL A 208 -0.22 19.38 -21.73
CA VAL A 208 0.36 19.70 -23.03
C VAL A 208 -0.76 19.47 -24.05
N ASN A 209 -1.30 20.57 -24.55
CA ASN A 209 -2.22 20.56 -25.69
C ASN A 209 -1.48 20.15 -26.99
#